data_bd9fc339c38114c55fecbbc0faf733f1
#
_entry.id   bd9fc339c38114c55fecbbc0faf733f1
#
_cell.length_a   1.000
_cell.length_b   1.000
_cell.length_c   1.000
_cell.angle_alpha   90.00
_cell.angle_beta   90.00
_cell.angle_gamma   90.00
#
_symmetry.space_group_name_H-M   'P 1'
#
loop_
_entity.id
_entity.type
_entity.pdbx_description
1 polymer ?
#
loop_
_entity_poly.entity_id
_entity_poly.type
_entity_poly.pdbx_seq_one_letter_code
_entity_poly.pdbx_strand_id
1 'polypeptide(L)'
;MSATTVQTAPRDPAVQAVLDSVLSTPSSTLLERARSHASAQGLRYAGGLTPAEVWALVSRGDAVLVDVRTAEERKFVGRVPDTPHAAWQTGPAMIKNPRFLRELEKAAPKSAVVLLLCRSGKRSAAAAEAAAAAGFQNVFNVLEGFEGDLDEQQQRGEAGGWRRWGLPWQQD
;
A
#
# COMPACT_ATOMS: atom_id res chain seq x y z
N MET A 1 2.28 -28.50 -8.24
CA MET A 1 2.06 -27.11 -7.82
C MET A 1 2.97 -26.24 -8.67
N SER A 2 2.42 -25.63 -9.70
CA SER A 2 3.20 -24.75 -10.58
C SER A 2 3.37 -23.40 -9.91
N ALA A 3 4.58 -23.09 -9.51
CA ALA A 3 4.94 -21.74 -9.10
C ALA A 3 4.81 -20.84 -10.34
N THR A 4 3.79 -20.01 -10.37
CA THR A 4 3.67 -18.96 -11.39
C THR A 4 4.80 -17.96 -11.14
N THR A 5 5.87 -18.09 -11.91
CA THR A 5 6.96 -17.11 -11.90
C THR A 5 6.38 -15.81 -12.45
N VAL A 6 6.10 -14.87 -11.57
CA VAL A 6 5.72 -13.50 -11.96
C VAL A 6 6.95 -12.88 -12.61
N GLN A 7 6.92 -12.83 -13.92
CA GLN A 7 8.00 -12.23 -14.71
C GLN A 7 7.89 -10.71 -14.58
N THR A 8 8.73 -10.12 -13.74
CA THR A 8 8.84 -8.66 -13.63
C THR A 8 9.60 -8.14 -14.85
N ALA A 9 9.05 -7.10 -15.50
CA ALA A 9 9.77 -6.38 -16.55
C ALA A 9 11.11 -5.83 -16.01
N PRO A 10 12.15 -5.68 -16.86
CA PRO A 10 13.41 -5.10 -16.42
C PRO A 10 13.15 -3.70 -15.83
N ARG A 11 13.64 -3.49 -14.61
CA ARG A 11 13.48 -2.22 -13.90
C ARG A 11 14.51 -1.20 -14.37
N ASP A 12 14.10 0.06 -14.33
CA ASP A 12 15.02 1.19 -14.43
C ASP A 12 16.15 1.02 -13.40
N PRO A 13 17.44 1.20 -13.78
CA PRO A 13 18.57 1.08 -12.86
C PRO A 13 18.46 1.95 -11.62
N ALA A 14 17.88 3.16 -11.71
CA ALA A 14 17.67 4.04 -10.57
C ALA A 14 16.64 3.45 -9.58
N VAL A 15 15.55 2.89 -10.08
CA VAL A 15 14.55 2.18 -9.28
C VAL A 15 15.17 0.96 -8.60
N GLN A 16 15.96 0.18 -9.31
CA GLN A 16 16.64 -0.99 -8.76
C GLN A 16 17.61 -0.60 -7.64
N ALA A 17 18.38 0.48 -7.80
CA ALA A 17 19.29 0.96 -6.77
C ALA A 17 18.56 1.36 -5.49
N VAL A 18 17.41 2.02 -5.60
CA VAL A 18 16.58 2.37 -4.43
C VAL A 18 16.01 1.11 -3.77
N LEU A 19 15.52 0.15 -4.54
CA LEU A 19 15.03 -1.13 -4.01
C LEU A 19 16.13 -1.86 -3.24
N ASP A 20 17.34 -1.94 -3.79
CA ASP A 20 18.48 -2.60 -3.16
C ASP A 20 18.85 -1.91 -1.82
N SER A 21 18.85 -0.59 -1.80
CA SER A 21 19.11 0.18 -0.59
C SER A 21 18.04 -0.07 0.49
N VAL A 22 16.75 -0.07 0.11
CA VAL A 22 15.65 -0.31 1.02
C VAL A 22 15.69 -1.75 1.54
N LEU A 23 15.95 -2.74 0.68
CA LEU A 23 16.06 -4.15 1.06
C LEU A 23 17.24 -4.44 2.00
N SER A 24 18.26 -3.60 2.02
CA SER A 24 19.35 -3.69 2.99
C SER A 24 19.08 -2.95 4.30
N THR A 25 17.99 -2.20 4.40
CA THR A 25 17.63 -1.45 5.60
C THR A 25 16.74 -2.30 6.52
N PRO A 26 17.01 -2.37 7.83
CA PRO A 26 16.15 -3.11 8.77
C PRO A 26 14.72 -2.58 8.81
N SER A 27 13.76 -3.46 9.00
CA SER A 27 12.33 -3.11 9.09
C SER A 27 12.05 -2.10 10.19
N SER A 28 12.67 -2.24 11.35
CA SER A 28 12.54 -1.29 12.46
C SER A 28 12.96 0.13 12.04
N THR A 29 14.03 0.26 11.30
CA THR A 29 14.52 1.56 10.79
C THR A 29 13.54 2.20 9.82
N LEU A 30 12.97 1.41 8.89
CA LEU A 30 11.96 1.89 7.95
C LEU A 30 10.72 2.41 8.68
N LEU A 31 10.23 1.65 9.66
CA LEU A 31 9.06 2.03 10.46
C LEU A 31 9.32 3.25 11.35
N GLU A 32 10.48 3.35 11.98
CA GLU A 32 10.85 4.50 12.80
C GLU A 32 10.96 5.79 11.99
N ARG A 33 11.55 5.73 10.82
CA ARG A 33 11.62 6.89 9.90
C ARG A 33 10.22 7.37 9.51
N ALA A 34 9.33 6.45 9.18
CA ALA A 34 7.95 6.77 8.83
C ALA A 34 7.20 7.42 10.00
N ARG A 35 7.36 6.89 11.22
CA ARG A 35 6.75 7.44 12.43
C ARG A 35 7.28 8.83 12.78
N SER A 36 8.59 9.03 12.68
CA SER A 36 9.21 10.33 12.95
C SER A 36 8.72 11.40 12.00
N HIS A 37 8.62 11.07 10.71
CA HIS A 37 8.07 11.96 9.69
C HIS A 37 6.59 12.29 9.95
N ALA A 38 5.79 11.30 10.28
CA ALA A 38 4.38 11.46 10.61
C ALA A 38 4.18 12.37 11.82
N SER A 39 4.97 12.18 12.87
CA SER A 39 4.95 13.01 14.09
C SER A 39 5.29 14.46 13.76
N ALA A 40 6.32 14.70 12.96
CA ALA A 40 6.72 16.04 12.52
C ALA A 40 5.63 16.75 11.71
N GLN A 41 4.83 16.00 10.94
CA GLN A 41 3.73 16.52 10.14
C GLN A 41 2.37 16.53 10.85
N GLY A 42 2.28 16.03 12.07
CA GLY A 42 1.05 15.95 12.83
C GLY A 42 0.02 14.98 12.24
N LEU A 43 0.46 13.90 11.59
CA LEU A 43 -0.45 12.88 11.05
C LEU A 43 -1.14 12.11 12.17
N ARG A 44 -2.39 11.71 11.93
CA ARG A 44 -3.22 10.98 12.87
C ARG A 44 -3.16 9.46 12.71
N TYR A 45 -2.15 8.97 12.04
CA TYR A 45 -1.83 7.55 11.86
C TYR A 45 -0.30 7.39 11.87
N ALA A 46 0.18 6.14 11.88
CA ALA A 46 1.58 5.87 12.17
C ALA A 46 2.59 6.44 11.17
N GLY A 47 2.20 6.59 9.91
CA GLY A 47 3.06 7.22 8.91
C GLY A 47 2.81 6.73 7.49
N GLY A 48 3.65 7.18 6.56
CA GLY A 48 3.63 6.79 5.16
C GLY A 48 4.91 6.05 4.78
N LEU A 49 4.76 5.04 3.91
CA LEU A 49 5.85 4.23 3.40
C LEU A 49 5.76 4.18 1.87
N THR A 50 6.91 4.25 1.20
CA THR A 50 6.98 4.10 -0.26
C THR A 50 6.68 2.67 -0.68
N PRO A 51 6.30 2.40 -1.95
CA PRO A 51 6.09 1.04 -2.43
C PRO A 51 7.30 0.11 -2.20
N ALA A 52 8.51 0.62 -2.37
CA ALA A 52 9.73 -0.15 -2.11
C ALA A 52 9.87 -0.57 -0.64
N GLU A 53 9.61 0.34 0.29
CA GLU A 53 9.62 0.08 1.73
C GLU A 53 8.52 -0.91 2.12
N VAL A 54 7.33 -0.75 1.56
CA VAL A 54 6.21 -1.67 1.75
C VAL A 54 6.57 -3.07 1.30
N TRP A 55 7.15 -3.20 0.12
CA TRP A 55 7.59 -4.50 -0.40
C TRP A 55 8.62 -5.17 0.52
N ALA A 56 9.58 -4.41 1.02
CA ALA A 56 10.56 -4.94 1.96
C ALA A 56 9.90 -5.51 3.22
N LEU A 57 8.96 -4.78 3.83
CA LEU A 57 8.26 -5.21 5.02
C LEU A 57 7.37 -6.43 4.78
N VAL A 58 6.59 -6.42 3.71
CA VAL A 58 5.65 -7.51 3.37
C VAL A 58 6.40 -8.78 2.99
N SER A 59 7.44 -8.69 2.17
CA SER A 59 8.23 -9.85 1.74
C SER A 59 8.99 -10.51 2.89
N ARG A 60 9.29 -9.77 3.95
CA ARG A 60 9.89 -10.29 5.20
C ARG A 60 8.87 -10.88 6.17
N GLY A 61 7.57 -10.68 5.93
CA GLY A 61 6.53 -11.05 6.88
C GLY A 61 6.37 -10.11 8.07
N ASP A 62 6.95 -8.90 8.00
CA ASP A 62 6.94 -7.92 9.09
C ASP A 62 5.73 -6.97 9.06
N ALA A 63 4.90 -7.04 8.03
CA ALA A 63 3.70 -6.24 7.87
C ALA A 63 2.65 -6.94 7.02
N VAL A 64 1.40 -6.55 7.20
CA VAL A 64 0.26 -7.00 6.40
C VAL A 64 -0.17 -5.86 5.48
N LEU A 65 -0.11 -6.11 4.18
CA LEU A 65 -0.66 -5.19 3.17
C LEU A 65 -2.15 -5.47 2.99
N VAL A 66 -2.97 -4.43 3.04
CA VAL A 66 -4.42 -4.52 2.81
C VAL A 66 -4.82 -3.54 1.71
N ASP A 67 -5.49 -4.05 0.69
CA ASP A 67 -6.01 -3.25 -0.41
C ASP A 67 -7.33 -2.61 0.00
N VAL A 68 -7.42 -1.28 -0.02
CA VAL A 68 -8.64 -0.54 0.35
C VAL A 68 -9.37 0.04 -0.86
N ARG A 69 -8.96 -0.36 -2.07
CA ARG A 69 -9.62 0.04 -3.31
C ARG A 69 -10.96 -0.68 -3.49
N THR A 70 -11.70 -0.29 -4.51
CA THR A 70 -12.93 -1.00 -4.90
C THR A 70 -12.62 -2.37 -5.49
N ALA A 71 -13.61 -3.27 -5.47
CA ALA A 71 -13.48 -4.59 -6.10
C ALA A 71 -13.26 -4.48 -7.62
N GLU A 72 -13.87 -3.48 -8.25
CA GLU A 72 -13.74 -3.18 -9.67
C GLU A 72 -12.30 -2.80 -10.05
N GLU A 73 -11.67 -1.96 -9.25
CA GLU A 73 -10.26 -1.59 -9.46
C GLU A 73 -9.34 -2.82 -9.36
N ARG A 74 -9.57 -3.67 -8.38
CA ARG A 74 -8.79 -4.91 -8.20
C ARG A 74 -8.93 -5.85 -9.39
N LYS A 75 -10.13 -5.94 -9.94
CA LYS A 75 -10.41 -6.82 -11.07
C LYS A 75 -9.89 -6.26 -12.39
N PHE A 76 -10.19 -5.00 -12.69
CA PHE A 76 -9.95 -4.43 -14.03
C PHE A 76 -8.61 -3.71 -14.17
N VAL A 77 -8.09 -3.14 -13.10
CA VAL A 77 -6.79 -2.44 -13.12
C VAL A 77 -5.65 -3.37 -12.72
N GLY A 78 -5.91 -4.29 -11.81
CA GLY A 78 -4.94 -5.23 -11.27
C GLY A 78 -4.82 -5.14 -9.75
N ARG A 79 -4.09 -6.07 -9.17
CA ARG A 79 -3.89 -6.18 -7.73
C ARG A 79 -2.52 -6.76 -7.37
N VAL A 80 -2.10 -6.52 -6.14
CA VAL A 80 -0.95 -7.22 -5.57
C VAL A 80 -1.39 -8.65 -5.19
N PRO A 81 -0.63 -9.70 -5.57
CA PRO A 81 -0.98 -11.07 -5.23
C PRO A 81 -1.12 -11.28 -3.72
N ASP A 82 -2.04 -12.17 -3.34
CA ASP A 82 -2.27 -12.61 -1.94
C ASP A 82 -2.55 -11.47 -0.95
N THR A 83 -3.08 -10.36 -1.45
CA THR A 83 -3.37 -9.19 -0.61
C THR A 83 -4.84 -9.19 -0.16
N PRO A 84 -5.12 -9.18 1.15
CA PRO A 84 -6.48 -9.02 1.67
C PRO A 84 -7.16 -7.76 1.18
N HIS A 85 -8.49 -7.80 1.09
CA HIS A 85 -9.31 -6.69 0.63
C HIS A 85 -10.26 -6.20 1.73
N ALA A 86 -10.18 -4.90 2.02
CA ALA A 86 -11.13 -4.20 2.89
C ALA A 86 -11.41 -2.83 2.25
N ALA A 87 -12.46 -2.74 1.44
CA ALA A 87 -12.74 -1.54 0.68
C ALA A 87 -13.08 -0.35 1.58
N TRP A 88 -12.42 0.78 1.38
CA TRP A 88 -12.76 2.05 2.02
C TRP A 88 -14.04 2.62 1.45
N GLN A 89 -14.17 2.57 0.13
CA GLN A 89 -15.36 2.94 -0.64
C GLN A 89 -15.71 1.82 -1.60
N THR A 90 -16.97 1.71 -1.98
CA THR A 90 -17.48 0.65 -2.85
C THR A 90 -18.20 1.21 -4.07
N GLY A 91 -18.16 0.42 -5.14
CA GLY A 91 -18.84 0.71 -6.40
C GLY A 91 -18.26 1.88 -7.20
N PRO A 92 -18.76 2.12 -8.41
CA PRO A 92 -18.29 3.23 -9.25
C PRO A 92 -18.63 4.60 -8.68
N ALA A 93 -19.65 4.70 -7.83
CA ALA A 93 -20.03 5.95 -7.15
C ALA A 93 -19.17 6.26 -5.92
N MET A 94 -18.24 5.38 -5.56
CA MET A 94 -17.31 5.58 -4.43
C MET A 94 -18.04 5.87 -3.11
N ILE A 95 -19.02 5.04 -2.78
CA ILE A 95 -19.80 5.15 -1.55
C ILE A 95 -19.00 4.56 -0.38
N LYS A 96 -18.92 5.31 0.72
CA LYS A 96 -18.20 4.86 1.91
C LYS A 96 -18.74 3.50 2.40
N ASN A 97 -17.82 2.56 2.66
CA ASN A 97 -18.16 1.24 3.16
C ASN A 97 -18.33 1.26 4.68
N PRO A 98 -19.55 1.11 5.21
CA PRO A 98 -19.76 1.14 6.67
C PRO A 98 -19.14 -0.05 7.40
N ARG A 99 -18.75 -1.11 6.68
CA ARG A 99 -18.14 -2.32 7.24
C ARG A 99 -16.59 -2.30 7.18
N PHE A 100 -15.99 -1.21 6.70
CA PHE A 100 -14.54 -1.13 6.48
C PHE A 100 -13.72 -1.60 7.70
N LEU A 101 -13.98 -1.04 8.89
CA LEU A 101 -13.23 -1.38 10.09
C LEU A 101 -13.38 -2.85 10.49
N ARG A 102 -14.58 -3.41 10.35
CA ARG A 102 -14.83 -4.84 10.61
C ARG A 102 -14.05 -5.73 9.63
N GLU A 103 -14.05 -5.35 8.36
CA GLU A 103 -13.32 -6.08 7.33
C GLU A 103 -11.80 -5.98 7.54
N LEU A 104 -11.33 -4.81 7.95
CA LEU A 104 -9.92 -4.60 8.28
C LEU A 104 -9.49 -5.47 9.48
N GLU A 105 -10.29 -5.55 10.53
CA GLU A 105 -10.02 -6.40 11.69
C GLU A 105 -9.94 -7.88 11.32
N LYS A 106 -10.71 -8.34 10.34
CA LYS A 106 -10.61 -9.70 9.81
C LYS A 106 -9.32 -9.93 9.02
N ALA A 107 -8.81 -8.91 8.35
CA ALA A 107 -7.59 -8.99 7.55
C ALA A 107 -6.33 -8.99 8.43
N ALA A 108 -6.34 -8.24 9.53
CA ALA A 108 -5.19 -8.12 10.42
C ALA A 108 -5.60 -7.70 11.84
N PRO A 109 -4.93 -8.20 12.88
CA PRO A 109 -5.17 -7.74 14.25
C PRO A 109 -4.71 -6.30 14.44
N LYS A 110 -5.34 -5.57 15.37
CA LYS A 110 -5.02 -4.16 15.65
C LYS A 110 -3.57 -3.92 16.13
N SER A 111 -2.91 -4.96 16.64
CA SER A 111 -1.51 -4.90 17.07
C SER A 111 -0.51 -5.10 15.92
N ALA A 112 -0.95 -5.61 14.77
CA ALA A 112 -0.07 -5.83 13.63
C ALA A 112 0.33 -4.52 12.95
N VAL A 113 1.46 -4.54 12.26
CA VAL A 113 1.82 -3.48 11.31
C VAL A 113 0.98 -3.66 10.06
N VAL A 114 0.10 -2.71 9.79
CA VAL A 114 -0.88 -2.75 8.69
C VAL A 114 -0.59 -1.64 7.71
N LEU A 115 -0.49 -1.99 6.44
CA LEU A 115 -0.17 -1.07 5.35
C LEU A 115 -1.37 -0.99 4.41
N LEU A 116 -1.94 0.20 4.23
CA LEU A 116 -3.16 0.40 3.44
C LEU A 116 -2.83 0.95 2.06
N LEU A 117 -3.28 0.24 1.02
CA LEU A 117 -3.03 0.54 -0.38
C LEU A 117 -4.30 1.01 -1.08
N CYS A 118 -4.24 2.18 -1.71
CA CYS A 118 -5.27 2.62 -2.65
C CYS A 118 -4.67 2.96 -4.02
N ARG A 119 -5.33 3.78 -4.82
CA ARG A 119 -4.86 4.12 -6.17
C ARG A 119 -3.64 5.04 -6.16
N SER A 120 -3.67 6.11 -5.35
CA SER A 120 -2.64 7.15 -5.33
C SER A 120 -2.23 7.61 -3.91
N GLY A 121 -2.75 6.97 -2.87
CA GLY A 121 -2.41 7.28 -1.48
C GLY A 121 -3.40 8.19 -0.74
N LYS A 122 -4.42 8.73 -1.40
CA LYS A 122 -5.38 9.65 -0.79
C LYS A 122 -6.46 8.95 0.03
N ARG A 123 -7.14 7.97 -0.55
CA ARG A 123 -8.17 7.17 0.15
C ARG A 123 -7.57 6.37 1.30
N SER A 124 -6.39 5.79 1.10
CA SER A 124 -5.71 5.01 2.12
C SER A 124 -5.24 5.87 3.30
N ALA A 125 -4.90 7.14 3.07
CA ALA A 125 -4.61 8.08 4.15
C ALA A 125 -5.86 8.31 5.04
N ALA A 126 -7.01 8.56 4.43
CA ALA A 126 -8.28 8.70 5.15
C ALA A 126 -8.67 7.42 5.90
N ALA A 127 -8.49 6.26 5.25
CA ALA A 127 -8.72 4.96 5.84
C ALA A 127 -7.79 4.69 7.03
N ALA A 128 -6.51 5.10 6.93
CA ALA A 128 -5.54 4.97 8.00
C ALA A 128 -5.91 5.83 9.23
N GLU A 129 -6.39 7.05 9.02
CA GLU A 129 -6.90 7.89 10.12
C GLU A 129 -8.06 7.22 10.84
N ALA A 130 -9.04 6.69 10.09
CA ALA A 130 -10.18 5.99 10.68
C ALA A 130 -9.76 4.73 11.44
N ALA A 131 -8.83 3.96 10.91
CA ALA A 131 -8.29 2.78 11.55
C ALA A 131 -7.53 3.11 12.84
N ALA A 132 -6.68 4.13 12.82
CA ALA A 132 -5.96 4.61 14.00
C ALA A 132 -6.91 5.06 15.10
N ALA A 133 -7.94 5.80 14.77
CA ALA A 133 -8.98 6.22 15.71
C ALA A 133 -9.75 5.03 16.32
N ALA A 134 -9.83 3.91 15.59
CA ALA A 134 -10.47 2.67 16.05
C ALA A 134 -9.53 1.72 16.81
N GLY A 135 -8.28 2.13 17.06
CA GLY A 135 -7.32 1.37 17.88
C GLY A 135 -6.25 0.60 17.13
N PHE A 136 -6.12 0.74 15.82
CA PHE A 136 -4.99 0.23 15.05
C PHE A 136 -3.74 1.06 15.36
N GLN A 137 -2.81 0.51 16.11
CA GLN A 137 -1.65 1.26 16.64
C GLN A 137 -0.55 1.46 15.60
N ASN A 138 -0.45 0.57 14.63
CA ASN A 138 0.64 0.52 13.66
C ASN A 138 0.08 0.50 12.22
N VAL A 139 -0.81 1.45 11.91
CA VAL A 139 -1.39 1.57 10.56
C VAL A 139 -0.67 2.66 9.77
N PHE A 140 -0.22 2.30 8.57
CA PHE A 140 0.56 3.15 7.67
C PHE A 140 -0.15 3.30 6.32
N ASN A 141 0.07 4.41 5.69
CA ASN A 141 -0.37 4.68 4.32
C ASN A 141 0.71 4.25 3.33
N VAL A 142 0.34 3.52 2.28
CA VAL A 142 1.22 3.27 1.14
C VAL A 142 1.21 4.51 0.25
N LEU A 143 2.31 5.25 0.27
CA LEU A 143 2.50 6.43 -0.57
C LEU A 143 2.48 6.04 -2.05
N GLU A 144 2.07 6.93 -2.92
CA GLU A 144 1.93 6.72 -4.36
C GLU A 144 0.83 5.71 -4.75
N GLY A 145 0.44 4.80 -3.88
CA GLY A 145 -0.58 3.79 -4.15
C GLY A 145 -0.21 2.79 -5.25
N PHE A 146 -1.22 2.16 -5.84
CA PHE A 146 -1.03 1.14 -6.87
C PHE A 146 -0.69 1.73 -8.25
N GLU A 147 -1.31 2.86 -8.61
CA GLU A 147 -1.18 3.49 -9.93
C GLU A 147 -0.36 4.78 -9.93
N GLY A 148 -0.14 5.40 -8.78
CA GLY A 148 0.50 6.71 -8.67
C GLY A 148 -0.41 7.89 -8.95
N ASP A 149 0.15 9.08 -8.89
CA ASP A 149 -0.52 10.32 -9.25
C ASP A 149 -0.64 10.48 -10.76
N LEU A 150 -1.48 11.44 -11.19
CA LEU A 150 -1.56 11.85 -12.58
C LEU A 150 -0.30 12.63 -12.95
N ASP A 151 0.22 12.36 -14.12
CA ASP A 151 1.28 13.15 -14.74
C ASP A 151 0.71 14.41 -15.43
N GLU A 152 1.56 15.17 -16.13
CA GLU A 152 1.18 16.38 -16.85
C GLU A 152 0.20 16.11 -18.02
N GLN A 153 0.19 14.87 -18.51
CA GLN A 153 -0.73 14.41 -19.56
C GLN A 153 -2.02 13.80 -18.99
N GLN A 154 -2.28 13.93 -17.70
CA GLN A 154 -3.45 13.34 -17.01
C GLN A 154 -3.46 11.80 -17.09
N GLN A 155 -2.29 11.17 -17.04
CA GLN A 155 -2.12 9.71 -17.07
C GLN A 155 -1.47 9.21 -15.79
N ARG A 156 -1.79 7.99 -15.38
CA ARG A 156 -1.19 7.32 -14.23
C ARG A 156 -0.19 6.26 -14.68
N GLY A 157 0.75 5.93 -13.79
CA GLY A 157 1.73 4.88 -14.02
C GLY A 157 3.13 5.37 -14.35
N GLU A 158 3.28 6.66 -14.66
CA GLU A 158 4.59 7.27 -14.97
C GLU A 158 5.14 8.09 -13.81
N ALA A 159 4.27 8.77 -13.06
CA ALA A 159 4.68 9.64 -11.95
C ALA A 159 5.02 8.86 -10.67
N GLY A 160 4.61 7.61 -10.56
CA GLY A 160 4.85 6.77 -9.38
C GLY A 160 3.90 5.58 -9.32
N GLY A 161 3.85 4.92 -8.16
CA GLY A 161 2.94 3.81 -7.89
C GLY A 161 3.60 2.44 -7.89
N TRP A 162 2.93 1.49 -7.27
CA TRP A 162 3.39 0.10 -7.11
C TRP A 162 3.88 -0.52 -8.43
N ARG A 163 3.10 -0.36 -9.49
CA ARG A 163 3.42 -0.93 -10.81
C ARG A 163 4.66 -0.28 -11.43
N ARG A 164 4.83 1.03 -11.27
CA ARG A 164 6.00 1.74 -11.78
C ARG A 164 7.31 1.28 -11.12
N TRP A 165 7.23 0.87 -9.86
CA TRP A 165 8.37 0.29 -9.15
C TRP A 165 8.72 -1.12 -9.63
N GLY A 166 7.93 -1.70 -10.55
CA GLY A 166 8.13 -3.07 -11.05
C GLY A 166 7.93 -4.14 -9.99
N LEU A 167 7.11 -3.86 -8.98
CA LEU A 167 6.77 -4.80 -7.91
C LEU A 167 5.70 -5.79 -8.39
N PRO A 168 5.56 -6.97 -7.77
CA PRO A 168 4.63 -7.99 -8.25
C PRO A 168 3.18 -7.51 -8.27
N TRP A 169 2.50 -7.71 -9.39
CA TRP A 169 1.08 -7.47 -9.55
C TRP A 169 0.49 -8.37 -10.63
N GLN A 170 -0.82 -8.56 -10.62
CA GLN A 170 -1.53 -9.41 -11.57
C GLN A 170 -2.89 -8.80 -11.93
N GLN A 171 -3.40 -9.21 -13.10
CA GLN A 171 -4.77 -8.92 -13.57
C GLN A 171 -5.51 -10.23 -13.81
N ASP A 172 -6.84 -10.16 -13.82
CA ASP A 172 -7.70 -11.26 -14.25
C ASP A 172 -7.79 -11.31 -15.78
#